data_60b023d8bf5b4867b9d715527a9cde15
#
_entry.id   60b023d8bf5b4867b9d715527a9cde15
#
_cell.length_a   1.000
_cell.length_b   1.000
_cell.length_c   1.000
_cell.angle_alpha   90.00
_cell.angle_beta   90.00
_cell.angle_gamma   90.00
#
_symmetry.space_group_name_H-M   'P 1'
#
loop_
_entity.id
_entity.type
_entity.pdbx_description
1 polymer ?
#
loop_
_entity_poly.entity_id
_entity_poly.type
_entity_poly.pdbx_seq_one_letter_code
_entity_poly.pdbx_strand_id
1 'polypeptide(L)'
;MLLLCFNAVSAPITLNISYIKLIPEKPPVFSRLFEKPENSGYLGAKLAINDSNTTGKFLQQYFNLSYFTATKKAQFLDYLDSEYLKGQRIFIIEASLLPEVDRWAKNKPVLLFNVSESDDELRNSQCLNSIFHTIPSNAMKSDALAQWLLYRRMNKVLLIRGSKAEDIQLATSFKRSAKRFGLKIIDEKQWDFNTDLRRSAQQEIPLFTQTVKDYDAVYVADKSKDFAEFIPFNTYLPRPVIGSAGLEALAWHGVIEQWGAAQLQTRFTEMADRQMNEQDFAGYLAVRSVAQAAHKLHLNDINKLVNYIDSKNFDLAAYKGRKLSFRSWSKQLRMPLALVHPHALVSQSPQPGMLHPLTDLDTLGFDAQESQCK
;
A
#
# COMPACT_ATOMS: atom_id res chain seq x y z
N MET A 1 -8.09 -43.78 43.28
CA MET A 1 -8.63 -42.42 42.99
C MET A 1 -8.14 -42.06 41.60
N LEU A 2 -8.94 -42.30 40.57
CA LEU A 2 -8.61 -41.99 39.16
C LEU A 2 -8.88 -40.53 38.94
N LEU A 3 -7.84 -39.71 38.70
CA LEU A 3 -7.99 -38.33 38.20
C LEU A 3 -8.36 -38.38 36.71
N LEU A 4 -9.61 -38.16 36.41
CA LEU A 4 -10.08 -37.87 35.05
C LEU A 4 -9.64 -36.45 34.69
N CYS A 5 -8.52 -36.34 33.94
CA CYS A 5 -8.17 -35.08 33.27
C CYS A 5 -9.19 -34.82 32.16
N PHE A 6 -10.18 -33.96 32.44
CA PHE A 6 -11.00 -33.36 31.40
C PHE A 6 -10.13 -32.41 30.59
N ASN A 7 -9.72 -32.81 29.38
CA ASN A 7 -9.22 -31.89 28.41
C ASN A 7 -10.38 -30.95 28.03
N ALA A 8 -10.36 -29.73 28.55
CA ALA A 8 -11.28 -28.68 28.10
C ALA A 8 -10.90 -28.36 26.64
N VAL A 9 -11.58 -28.96 25.70
CA VAL A 9 -11.49 -28.58 24.28
C VAL A 9 -12.11 -27.20 24.16
N SER A 10 -11.30 -26.18 23.95
CA SER A 10 -11.78 -24.83 23.67
C SER A 10 -12.68 -24.86 22.44
N ALA A 11 -13.81 -24.17 22.48
CA ALA A 11 -14.68 -24.04 21.32
C ALA A 11 -13.93 -23.44 20.12
N PRO A 12 -14.17 -23.94 18.90
CA PRO A 12 -13.49 -23.42 17.72
C PRO A 12 -13.82 -21.93 17.51
N ILE A 13 -12.79 -21.15 17.19
CA ILE A 13 -12.91 -19.72 16.93
C ILE A 13 -13.12 -19.52 15.43
N THR A 14 -14.20 -18.83 15.05
CA THR A 14 -14.44 -18.44 13.65
C THR A 14 -14.44 -16.92 13.52
N LEU A 15 -13.68 -16.42 12.56
CA LEU A 15 -13.58 -15.01 12.21
C LEU A 15 -14.04 -14.81 10.76
N ASN A 16 -15.11 -14.03 10.60
CA ASN A 16 -15.62 -13.66 9.28
C ASN A 16 -15.05 -12.31 8.88
N ILE A 17 -14.53 -12.22 7.67
CA ILE A 17 -13.94 -11.02 7.08
C ILE A 17 -14.73 -10.67 5.83
N SER A 18 -15.14 -9.43 5.67
CA SER A 18 -15.82 -8.95 4.47
C SER A 18 -14.90 -8.03 3.66
N TYR A 19 -14.63 -8.38 2.42
CA TYR A 19 -13.92 -7.52 1.47
C TYR A 19 -14.96 -6.74 0.66
N ILE A 20 -14.91 -5.41 0.78
CA ILE A 20 -15.87 -4.51 0.12
C ILE A 20 -15.12 -3.59 -0.82
N LYS A 21 -15.53 -3.62 -2.08
CA LYS A 21 -14.93 -2.81 -3.15
C LYS A 21 -15.94 -1.85 -3.74
N LEU A 22 -15.55 -0.59 -3.85
CA LEU A 22 -16.23 0.39 -4.68
C LEU A 22 -15.53 0.44 -6.05
N ILE A 23 -16.25 0.09 -7.10
CA ILE A 23 -15.74 0.19 -8.47
C ILE A 23 -15.87 1.64 -8.90
N PRO A 24 -14.76 2.36 -9.15
CA PRO A 24 -14.84 3.73 -9.64
C PRO A 24 -15.41 3.77 -11.05
N GLU A 25 -16.06 4.89 -11.41
CA GLU A 25 -16.35 5.16 -12.80
C GLU A 25 -15.05 5.19 -13.58
N LYS A 26 -14.93 4.33 -14.59
CA LYS A 26 -13.70 4.22 -15.39
C LYS A 26 -13.75 5.30 -16.47
N PRO A 27 -12.82 6.28 -16.47
CA PRO A 27 -12.62 7.13 -17.65
C PRO A 27 -12.14 6.26 -18.83
N PRO A 28 -12.29 6.74 -20.07
CA PRO A 28 -11.76 6.04 -21.25
C PRO A 28 -10.26 5.78 -21.07
N VAL A 29 -9.84 4.53 -21.23
CA VAL A 29 -8.43 4.13 -21.04
C VAL A 29 -7.70 4.30 -22.36
N PHE A 30 -6.62 5.09 -22.39
CA PHE A 30 -5.79 5.28 -23.58
C PHE A 30 -4.93 4.04 -23.91
N SER A 31 -4.60 3.22 -22.91
CA SER A 31 -3.87 1.98 -23.10
C SER A 31 -4.35 0.91 -22.12
N ARG A 32 -4.62 -0.30 -22.61
CA ARG A 32 -4.97 -1.45 -21.78
C ARG A 32 -3.74 -2.18 -21.22
N LEU A 33 -2.54 -1.82 -21.61
CA LEU A 33 -1.31 -2.47 -21.18
C LEU A 33 -1.07 -2.38 -19.66
N PHE A 34 -1.59 -1.32 -19.04
CA PHE A 34 -1.42 -1.05 -17.62
C PHE A 34 -2.74 -1.14 -16.84
N GLU A 35 -3.77 -1.75 -17.45
CA GLU A 35 -5.05 -1.91 -16.78
C GLU A 35 -4.88 -2.84 -15.55
N LYS A 36 -5.28 -2.31 -14.40
CA LYS A 36 -5.21 -3.06 -13.14
C LYS A 36 -6.26 -4.16 -13.16
N PRO A 37 -5.91 -5.42 -12.83
CA PRO A 37 -6.86 -6.51 -12.76
C PRO A 37 -8.02 -6.19 -11.81
N GLU A 38 -9.26 -6.46 -12.21
CA GLU A 38 -10.46 -6.13 -11.42
C GLU A 38 -10.50 -6.83 -10.07
N ASN A 39 -9.88 -8.01 -9.98
CA ASN A 39 -9.80 -8.83 -8.77
C ASN A 39 -8.57 -8.51 -7.90
N SER A 40 -7.83 -7.42 -8.20
CA SER A 40 -6.70 -6.97 -7.36
C SER A 40 -7.17 -6.70 -5.94
N GLY A 41 -6.32 -7.01 -4.97
CA GLY A 41 -6.61 -6.89 -3.55
C GLY A 41 -7.39 -8.07 -2.99
N TYR A 42 -8.53 -8.41 -3.59
CA TYR A 42 -9.35 -9.53 -3.14
C TYR A 42 -8.61 -10.87 -3.23
N LEU A 43 -7.91 -11.15 -4.34
CA LEU A 43 -7.19 -12.42 -4.48
C LEU A 43 -6.02 -12.52 -3.48
N GLY A 44 -5.38 -11.42 -3.14
CA GLY A 44 -4.40 -11.40 -2.06
C GLY A 44 -5.00 -11.76 -0.70
N ALA A 45 -6.15 -11.17 -0.38
CA ALA A 45 -6.90 -11.52 0.83
C ALA A 45 -7.32 -13.01 0.83
N LYS A 46 -7.78 -13.53 -0.31
CA LYS A 46 -8.17 -14.95 -0.47
C LYS A 46 -6.99 -15.90 -0.24
N LEU A 47 -5.81 -15.58 -0.78
CA LEU A 47 -4.60 -16.37 -0.52
C LEU A 47 -4.25 -16.37 0.98
N ALA A 48 -4.34 -15.21 1.64
CA ALA A 48 -4.06 -15.11 3.07
C ALA A 48 -5.04 -15.91 3.94
N ILE A 49 -6.31 -16.03 3.54
CA ILE A 49 -7.30 -16.92 4.16
C ILE A 49 -6.84 -18.37 4.06
N ASN A 50 -6.45 -18.82 2.87
CA ASN A 50 -5.98 -20.18 2.64
C ASN A 50 -4.75 -20.49 3.51
N ASP A 51 -3.76 -19.58 3.51
CA ASP A 51 -2.55 -19.72 4.34
C ASP A 51 -2.90 -19.74 5.84
N SER A 52 -3.80 -18.88 6.29
CA SER A 52 -4.18 -18.77 7.71
C SER A 52 -4.97 -19.98 8.18
N ASN A 53 -5.87 -20.52 7.34
CA ASN A 53 -6.63 -21.73 7.66
C ASN A 53 -5.75 -22.98 7.70
N THR A 54 -4.62 -23.02 6.98
CA THR A 54 -3.67 -24.13 7.06
C THR A 54 -3.10 -24.24 8.49
N THR A 55 -2.70 -23.13 9.11
CA THR A 55 -2.27 -23.11 10.52
C THR A 55 -3.48 -23.21 11.46
N GLY A 56 -4.58 -22.57 11.11
CA GLY A 56 -5.79 -22.48 11.90
C GLY A 56 -6.42 -23.84 12.23
N LYS A 57 -6.30 -24.81 11.33
CA LYS A 57 -6.78 -26.19 11.58
C LYS A 57 -6.18 -26.81 12.84
N PHE A 58 -4.91 -26.54 13.13
CA PHE A 58 -4.24 -27.05 14.33
C PHE A 58 -4.60 -26.25 15.58
N LEU A 59 -5.03 -25.00 15.43
CA LEU A 59 -5.39 -24.09 16.52
C LEU A 59 -6.90 -24.02 16.75
N GLN A 60 -7.70 -24.77 15.99
CA GLN A 60 -9.16 -24.69 15.95
C GLN A 60 -9.65 -23.26 15.64
N GLN A 61 -8.98 -22.58 14.72
CA GLN A 61 -9.29 -21.22 14.30
C GLN A 61 -9.57 -21.21 12.79
N TYR A 62 -10.69 -20.64 12.41
CA TYR A 62 -11.18 -20.64 11.03
C TYR A 62 -11.43 -19.20 10.57
N PHE A 63 -11.04 -18.92 9.33
CA PHE A 63 -11.19 -17.61 8.72
C PHE A 63 -12.03 -17.75 7.45
N ASN A 64 -13.08 -16.95 7.36
CA ASN A 64 -13.95 -16.91 6.18
C ASN A 64 -13.84 -15.54 5.52
N LEU A 65 -13.95 -15.50 4.19
CA LEU A 65 -13.92 -14.27 3.41
C LEU A 65 -15.17 -14.16 2.54
N SER A 66 -15.92 -13.09 2.71
CA SER A 66 -16.97 -12.67 1.78
C SER A 66 -16.46 -11.55 0.87
N TYR A 67 -17.07 -11.41 -0.31
CA TYR A 67 -16.70 -10.38 -1.28
C TYR A 67 -17.93 -9.68 -1.82
N PHE A 68 -17.89 -8.35 -1.80
CA PHE A 68 -18.96 -7.52 -2.34
C PHE A 68 -18.39 -6.36 -3.15
N THR A 69 -19.04 -6.05 -4.27
CA THR A 69 -18.71 -4.92 -5.13
C THR A 69 -19.89 -3.97 -5.23
N ALA A 70 -19.63 -2.69 -5.04
CA ALA A 70 -20.58 -1.62 -5.25
C ALA A 70 -20.14 -0.73 -6.43
N THR A 71 -21.08 -0.20 -7.17
CA THR A 71 -20.84 0.82 -8.23
C THR A 71 -21.23 2.22 -7.78
N LYS A 72 -21.98 2.33 -6.67
CA LYS A 72 -22.44 3.61 -6.11
C LYS A 72 -22.11 3.69 -4.62
N LYS A 73 -21.79 4.90 -4.17
CA LYS A 73 -21.50 5.20 -2.76
C LYS A 73 -22.60 4.74 -1.81
N ALA A 74 -23.87 5.01 -2.14
CA ALA A 74 -25.00 4.59 -1.30
C ALA A 74 -25.03 3.06 -1.13
N GLN A 75 -24.92 2.31 -2.21
CA GLN A 75 -24.88 0.84 -2.20
C GLN A 75 -23.74 0.30 -1.33
N PHE A 76 -22.57 0.95 -1.37
CA PHE A 76 -21.43 0.58 -0.55
C PHE A 76 -21.71 0.76 0.95
N LEU A 77 -22.26 1.92 1.33
CA LEU A 77 -22.55 2.24 2.74
C LEU A 77 -23.71 1.40 3.26
N ASP A 78 -24.77 1.18 2.47
CA ASP A 78 -25.91 0.32 2.83
C ASP A 78 -25.49 -1.12 3.08
N TYR A 79 -24.57 -1.65 2.24
CA TYR A 79 -24.00 -2.98 2.44
C TYR A 79 -23.19 -3.05 3.75
N LEU A 80 -22.36 -2.05 4.01
CA LEU A 80 -21.55 -1.98 5.23
C LEU A 80 -22.44 -2.00 6.49
N ASP A 81 -23.53 -1.20 6.49
CA ASP A 81 -24.51 -1.20 7.59
C ASP A 81 -25.26 -2.53 7.73
N SER A 82 -25.71 -3.11 6.62
CA SER A 82 -26.45 -4.38 6.63
C SER A 82 -25.60 -5.53 7.18
N GLU A 83 -24.35 -5.61 6.79
CA GLU A 83 -23.44 -6.65 7.30
C GLU A 83 -23.10 -6.43 8.77
N TYR A 84 -22.92 -5.18 9.20
CA TYR A 84 -22.71 -4.87 10.61
C TYR A 84 -23.91 -5.32 11.46
N LEU A 85 -25.15 -5.09 11.01
CA LEU A 85 -26.38 -5.54 11.70
C LEU A 85 -26.48 -7.07 11.78
N LYS A 86 -25.93 -7.79 10.79
CA LYS A 86 -25.85 -9.27 10.81
C LYS A 86 -24.73 -9.82 11.70
N GLY A 87 -23.95 -8.93 12.34
CA GLY A 87 -22.88 -9.33 13.25
C GLY A 87 -21.48 -9.32 12.62
N GLN A 88 -21.32 -8.88 11.37
CA GLN A 88 -20.00 -8.71 10.75
C GLN A 88 -19.23 -7.57 11.43
N ARG A 89 -17.93 -7.79 11.72
CA ARG A 89 -17.12 -6.83 12.49
C ARG A 89 -15.76 -6.53 11.84
N ILE A 90 -15.32 -7.31 10.86
CA ILE A 90 -14.00 -7.14 10.23
C ILE A 90 -14.22 -6.86 8.75
N PHE A 91 -13.72 -5.70 8.29
CA PHE A 91 -13.91 -5.27 6.90
C PHE A 91 -12.60 -4.83 6.28
N ILE A 92 -12.37 -5.27 5.05
CA ILE A 92 -11.29 -4.82 4.17
C ILE A 92 -11.93 -3.90 3.14
N ILE A 93 -11.45 -2.67 3.09
CA ILE A 93 -12.04 -1.58 2.31
C ILE A 93 -11.14 -1.25 1.11
N GLU A 94 -11.69 -1.43 -0.09
CA GLU A 94 -11.12 -0.95 -1.35
C GLU A 94 -12.05 0.13 -1.93
N ALA A 95 -11.88 1.36 -1.46
CA ALA A 95 -12.71 2.49 -1.85
C ALA A 95 -12.04 3.83 -1.53
N SER A 96 -12.40 4.87 -2.29
CA SER A 96 -12.03 6.26 -1.99
C SER A 96 -12.87 6.91 -0.86
N LEU A 97 -13.84 6.19 -0.29
CA LEU A 97 -14.80 6.67 0.71
C LEU A 97 -14.30 6.50 2.17
N LEU A 98 -13.00 6.48 2.38
CA LEU A 98 -12.44 6.21 3.73
C LEU A 98 -12.87 7.22 4.79
N PRO A 99 -13.00 8.53 4.54
CA PRO A 99 -13.49 9.48 5.52
C PRO A 99 -14.95 9.21 5.95
N GLU A 100 -15.79 8.74 5.04
CA GLU A 100 -17.17 8.34 5.36
C GLU A 100 -17.21 7.04 6.16
N VAL A 101 -16.36 6.07 5.81
CA VAL A 101 -16.23 4.80 6.51
C VAL A 101 -15.70 5.04 7.94
N ASP A 102 -14.73 5.92 8.14
CA ASP A 102 -14.24 6.27 9.48
C ASP A 102 -15.33 6.91 10.34
N ARG A 103 -16.11 7.85 9.77
CA ARG A 103 -17.28 8.43 10.47
C ARG A 103 -18.33 7.39 10.80
N TRP A 104 -18.60 6.45 9.89
CA TRP A 104 -19.50 5.33 10.11
C TRP A 104 -19.02 4.42 11.25
N ALA A 105 -17.72 4.18 11.35
CA ALA A 105 -17.09 3.30 12.35
C ALA A 105 -17.07 3.90 13.76
N LYS A 106 -17.28 5.21 13.90
CA LYS A 106 -17.23 5.90 15.19
C LYS A 106 -18.18 5.25 16.21
N ASN A 107 -17.62 4.85 17.35
CA ASN A 107 -18.31 4.15 18.43
C ASN A 107 -18.86 2.74 18.06
N LYS A 108 -18.42 2.14 16.97
CA LYS A 108 -18.74 0.75 16.62
C LYS A 108 -17.53 -0.16 16.90
N PRO A 109 -17.73 -1.34 17.51
CA PRO A 109 -16.66 -2.33 17.66
C PRO A 109 -16.39 -3.02 16.33
N VAL A 110 -15.57 -2.39 15.48
CA VAL A 110 -15.21 -2.88 14.16
C VAL A 110 -13.69 -2.81 13.93
N LEU A 111 -13.16 -3.68 13.11
CA LEU A 111 -11.78 -3.70 12.64
C LEU A 111 -11.77 -3.45 11.14
N LEU A 112 -11.18 -2.34 10.72
CA LEU A 112 -11.19 -1.86 9.35
C LEU A 112 -9.78 -1.79 8.78
N PHE A 113 -9.61 -2.22 7.53
CA PHE A 113 -8.35 -2.12 6.80
C PHE A 113 -8.55 -1.41 5.46
N ASN A 114 -7.71 -0.42 5.18
CA ASN A 114 -7.57 0.20 3.87
C ASN A 114 -6.48 -0.50 3.07
N VAL A 115 -6.82 -0.97 1.88
CA VAL A 115 -5.93 -1.71 0.97
C VAL A 115 -5.70 -1.02 -0.38
N SER A 116 -6.25 0.19 -0.60
CA SER A 116 -6.23 0.86 -1.91
C SER A 116 -5.74 2.29 -1.89
N GLU A 117 -6.13 3.07 -0.86
CA GLU A 117 -5.89 4.50 -0.85
C GLU A 117 -4.54 4.85 -0.22
N SER A 118 -3.68 5.49 -1.02
CA SER A 118 -2.32 5.91 -0.63
C SER A 118 -2.22 7.39 -0.25
N ASP A 119 -3.33 8.13 -0.23
CA ASP A 119 -3.34 9.55 0.07
C ASP A 119 -2.78 9.83 1.48
N ASP A 120 -1.88 10.79 1.54
CA ASP A 120 -1.19 11.17 2.77
C ASP A 120 -2.11 11.91 3.75
N GLU A 121 -3.12 12.64 3.27
CA GLU A 121 -4.07 13.37 4.11
C GLU A 121 -4.85 12.45 5.04
N LEU A 122 -5.21 11.25 4.56
CA LEU A 122 -5.93 10.24 5.35
C LEU A 122 -5.17 9.82 6.62
N ARG A 123 -3.84 9.97 6.61
CA ARG A 123 -2.91 9.55 7.66
C ARG A 123 -2.29 10.69 8.43
N ASN A 124 -2.53 11.93 8.01
CA ASN A 124 -1.88 13.10 8.59
C ASN A 124 -2.87 14.19 9.02
N SER A 125 -3.63 14.80 8.10
CA SER A 125 -4.55 15.91 8.41
C SER A 125 -5.95 15.43 8.76
N GLN A 126 -6.44 14.36 8.10
CA GLN A 126 -7.77 13.80 8.35
C GLN A 126 -7.81 12.80 9.51
N CYS A 127 -6.67 12.18 9.84
CA CYS A 127 -6.49 11.30 10.99
C CYS A 127 -7.57 10.22 11.13
N LEU A 128 -7.67 9.31 10.15
CA LEU A 128 -8.65 8.23 10.18
C LEU A 128 -8.28 7.17 11.25
N ASN A 129 -8.72 7.42 12.49
CA ASN A 129 -8.28 6.64 13.65
C ASN A 129 -8.91 5.24 13.75
N SER A 130 -10.00 4.97 13.00
CA SER A 130 -10.69 3.68 13.02
C SER A 130 -10.17 2.71 11.95
N ILE A 131 -9.26 3.15 11.05
CA ILE A 131 -8.85 2.40 9.86
C ILE A 131 -7.35 2.12 9.88
N PHE A 132 -6.96 0.86 9.83
CA PHE A 132 -5.58 0.43 9.63
C PHE A 132 -5.23 0.45 8.14
N HIS A 133 -4.06 1.01 7.80
CA HIS A 133 -3.61 1.12 6.41
C HIS A 133 -2.52 0.10 6.11
N THR A 134 -2.81 -0.88 5.27
CA THR A 134 -1.83 -1.90 4.83
C THR A 134 -1.19 -1.58 3.49
N ILE A 135 -1.77 -0.65 2.72
CA ILE A 135 -1.15 -0.07 1.53
C ILE A 135 -0.20 1.08 1.93
N PRO A 136 1.00 1.22 1.33
CA PRO A 136 1.89 2.34 1.62
C PRO A 136 1.28 3.69 1.24
N SER A 137 1.60 4.72 2.00
CA SER A 137 1.26 6.10 1.63
C SER A 137 2.17 6.64 0.51
N ASN A 138 1.71 7.70 -0.16
CA ASN A 138 2.51 8.41 -1.17
C ASN A 138 3.80 8.96 -0.56
N ALA A 139 3.75 9.47 0.68
CA ALA A 139 4.92 9.93 1.42
C ALA A 139 5.94 8.81 1.68
N MET A 140 5.49 7.59 2.02
CA MET A 140 6.40 6.45 2.20
C MET A 140 7.14 6.12 0.89
N LYS A 141 6.44 6.10 -0.23
CA LYS A 141 7.01 5.84 -1.56
C LYS A 141 7.98 6.94 -1.98
N SER A 142 7.59 8.19 -1.78
CA SER A 142 8.42 9.36 -2.09
C SER A 142 9.69 9.40 -1.24
N ASP A 143 9.59 9.13 0.08
CA ASP A 143 10.74 9.07 0.97
C ASP A 143 11.69 7.92 0.57
N ALA A 144 11.16 6.77 0.18
CA ALA A 144 11.98 5.63 -0.27
C ALA A 144 12.83 5.98 -1.49
N LEU A 145 12.25 6.67 -2.47
CA LEU A 145 12.95 7.14 -3.66
C LEU A 145 13.93 8.28 -3.34
N ALA A 146 13.52 9.23 -2.49
CA ALA A 146 14.39 10.35 -2.08
C ALA A 146 15.62 9.88 -1.29
N GLN A 147 15.47 8.90 -0.40
CA GLN A 147 16.60 8.26 0.30
C GLN A 147 17.57 7.60 -0.69
N TRP A 148 17.06 6.92 -1.70
CA TRP A 148 17.91 6.29 -2.73
C TRP A 148 18.67 7.33 -3.56
N LEU A 149 17.99 8.42 -3.96
CA LEU A 149 18.65 9.52 -4.66
C LEU A 149 19.77 10.12 -3.81
N LEU A 150 19.52 10.40 -2.52
CA LEU A 150 20.53 10.91 -1.59
C LEU A 150 21.70 9.92 -1.45
N TYR A 151 21.43 8.64 -1.27
CA TYR A 151 22.45 7.60 -1.19
C TYR A 151 23.32 7.53 -2.45
N ARG A 152 22.72 7.76 -3.63
CA ARG A 152 23.42 7.79 -4.93
C ARG A 152 24.04 9.15 -5.25
N ARG A 153 23.90 10.17 -4.37
CA ARG A 153 24.37 11.55 -4.57
C ARG A 153 23.74 12.24 -5.79
N MET A 154 22.51 11.86 -6.11
CA MET A 154 21.70 12.45 -7.19
C MET A 154 20.79 13.51 -6.57
N ASN A 155 21.30 14.73 -6.43
CA ASN A 155 20.65 15.76 -5.60
C ASN A 155 19.77 16.74 -6.39
N LYS A 156 19.85 16.75 -7.72
CA LYS A 156 19.10 17.66 -8.59
C LYS A 156 18.04 16.89 -9.36
N VAL A 157 16.79 17.26 -9.17
CA VAL A 157 15.67 16.52 -9.73
C VAL A 157 14.83 17.42 -10.63
N LEU A 158 14.54 16.95 -11.84
CA LEU A 158 13.48 17.47 -12.69
C LEU A 158 12.17 16.77 -12.27
N LEU A 159 11.16 17.55 -11.86
CA LEU A 159 9.84 17.05 -11.51
C LEU A 159 8.89 17.20 -12.69
N ILE A 160 8.30 16.09 -13.14
CA ILE A 160 7.26 16.06 -14.17
C ILE A 160 5.97 15.54 -13.52
N ARG A 161 4.86 16.25 -13.69
CA ARG A 161 3.56 15.82 -13.18
C ARG A 161 2.46 15.93 -14.22
N GLY A 162 1.44 15.11 -14.09
CA GLY A 162 0.17 15.33 -14.80
C GLY A 162 -0.65 16.46 -14.19
N SER A 163 -1.83 16.66 -14.74
CA SER A 163 -2.77 17.72 -14.35
C SER A 163 -3.86 17.23 -13.37
N LYS A 164 -4.02 15.92 -13.17
CA LYS A 164 -5.03 15.34 -12.28
C LYS A 164 -4.71 15.61 -10.81
N ALA A 165 -5.73 15.68 -9.97
CA ALA A 165 -5.58 15.91 -8.53
C ALA A 165 -4.62 14.90 -7.87
N GLU A 166 -4.73 13.63 -8.23
CA GLU A 166 -3.87 12.55 -7.72
C GLU A 166 -2.40 12.67 -8.16
N ASP A 167 -2.12 13.23 -9.35
CA ASP A 167 -0.75 13.52 -9.80
C ASP A 167 -0.15 14.68 -9.01
N ILE A 168 -0.98 15.70 -8.72
CA ILE A 168 -0.58 16.83 -7.88
C ILE A 168 -0.27 16.35 -6.44
N GLN A 169 -1.06 15.43 -5.90
CA GLN A 169 -0.79 14.82 -4.59
C GLN A 169 0.55 14.06 -4.58
N LEU A 170 0.83 13.24 -5.60
CA LEU A 170 2.13 12.56 -5.74
C LEU A 170 3.29 13.54 -5.82
N ALA A 171 3.16 14.58 -6.63
CA ALA A 171 4.17 15.63 -6.75
C ALA A 171 4.38 16.35 -5.41
N THR A 172 3.31 16.65 -4.67
CA THR A 172 3.37 17.29 -3.35
C THR A 172 4.08 16.39 -2.33
N SER A 173 3.77 15.09 -2.31
CA SER A 173 4.46 14.11 -1.46
C SER A 173 5.96 14.06 -1.77
N PHE A 174 6.34 14.08 -3.05
CA PHE A 174 7.75 14.09 -3.42
C PHE A 174 8.45 15.41 -3.07
N LYS A 175 7.79 16.56 -3.24
CA LYS A 175 8.32 17.86 -2.81
C LYS A 175 8.62 17.90 -1.30
N ARG A 176 7.72 17.33 -0.49
CA ARG A 176 7.97 17.15 0.95
C ARG A 176 9.22 16.29 1.19
N SER A 177 9.31 15.13 0.53
CA SER A 177 10.45 14.23 0.66
C SER A 177 11.75 14.88 0.17
N ALA A 178 11.72 15.60 -0.95
CA ALA A 178 12.86 16.35 -1.45
C ALA A 178 13.38 17.37 -0.43
N LYS A 179 12.47 18.14 0.19
CA LYS A 179 12.82 19.06 1.27
C LYS A 179 13.44 18.34 2.47
N ARG A 180 12.82 17.22 2.90
CA ARG A 180 13.29 16.42 4.06
C ARG A 180 14.70 15.88 3.86
N PHE A 181 15.02 15.39 2.66
CA PHE A 181 16.30 14.76 2.35
C PHE A 181 17.29 15.72 1.63
N GLY A 182 17.00 17.02 1.56
CA GLY A 182 17.91 18.00 1.00
C GLY A 182 18.12 17.93 -0.52
N LEU A 183 17.17 17.33 -1.25
CA LEU A 183 17.17 17.30 -2.70
C LEU A 183 16.68 18.64 -3.25
N LYS A 184 17.18 19.02 -4.43
CA LYS A 184 16.82 20.28 -5.11
C LYS A 184 15.96 19.94 -6.33
N ILE A 185 14.71 20.35 -6.33
CA ILE A 185 13.89 20.35 -7.53
C ILE A 185 14.33 21.57 -8.34
N ILE A 186 14.97 21.30 -9.50
CA ILE A 186 15.58 22.36 -10.31
C ILE A 186 14.59 22.97 -11.29
N ASP A 187 13.56 22.20 -11.66
CA ASP A 187 12.44 22.62 -12.50
C ASP A 187 11.23 21.71 -12.23
N GLU A 188 10.03 22.24 -12.43
CA GLU A 188 8.76 21.50 -12.36
C GLU A 188 8.00 21.75 -13.64
N LYS A 189 7.63 20.66 -14.33
CA LYS A 189 6.90 20.72 -15.59
C LYS A 189 5.60 19.94 -15.49
N GLN A 190 4.53 20.53 -16.01
CA GLN A 190 3.25 19.87 -16.14
C GLN A 190 3.14 19.28 -17.55
N TRP A 191 2.80 18.00 -17.60
CA TRP A 191 2.47 17.35 -18.86
C TRP A 191 1.02 17.62 -19.22
N ASP A 192 0.79 18.25 -20.37
CA ASP A 192 -0.54 18.48 -20.93
C ASP A 192 -0.78 17.46 -22.05
N PHE A 193 -1.90 16.73 -21.95
CA PHE A 193 -2.24 15.59 -22.83
C PHE A 193 -2.71 16.04 -24.22
N ASN A 194 -1.86 16.72 -24.99
CA ASN A 194 -2.23 17.24 -26.30
C ASN A 194 -1.84 16.35 -27.46
N THR A 195 -1.07 15.27 -27.22
CA THR A 195 -0.46 14.45 -28.28
C THR A 195 -0.53 12.96 -27.98
N ASP A 196 -0.59 12.15 -29.04
CA ASP A 196 -0.48 10.69 -28.96
C ASP A 196 0.99 10.27 -28.79
N LEU A 197 1.45 10.18 -27.53
CA LEU A 197 2.81 9.80 -27.20
C LEU A 197 3.28 8.47 -27.81
N ARG A 198 2.38 7.58 -28.16
CA ARG A 198 2.76 6.32 -28.83
C ARG A 198 3.49 6.56 -30.15
N ARG A 199 3.25 7.73 -30.78
CA ARG A 199 3.87 8.08 -32.06
C ARG A 199 4.92 9.17 -31.95
N SER A 200 4.84 10.04 -30.95
CA SER A 200 5.64 11.26 -30.86
C SER A 200 6.63 11.28 -29.69
N ALA A 201 6.61 10.27 -28.78
CA ALA A 201 7.44 10.25 -27.57
C ALA A 201 8.92 10.53 -27.82
N GLN A 202 9.49 9.95 -28.87
CA GLN A 202 10.93 10.13 -29.22
C GLN A 202 11.29 11.56 -29.63
N GLN A 203 10.32 12.35 -30.07
CA GLN A 203 10.55 13.74 -30.49
C GLN A 203 10.17 14.73 -29.38
N GLU A 204 9.04 14.52 -28.72
CA GLU A 204 8.49 15.47 -27.77
C GLU A 204 9.14 15.38 -26.39
N ILE A 205 9.40 14.18 -25.88
CA ILE A 205 9.95 14.02 -24.53
C ILE A 205 11.36 14.61 -24.40
N PRO A 206 12.30 14.43 -25.35
CA PRO A 206 13.59 15.09 -25.25
C PRO A 206 13.47 16.62 -25.20
N LEU A 207 12.60 17.23 -26.01
CA LEU A 207 12.35 18.67 -25.99
C LEU A 207 11.70 19.13 -24.68
N PHE A 208 10.72 18.38 -24.21
CA PHE A 208 10.01 18.69 -22.96
C PHE A 208 10.93 18.58 -21.73
N THR A 209 11.89 17.64 -21.74
CA THR A 209 12.79 17.41 -20.61
C THR A 209 14.07 18.25 -20.63
N GLN A 210 14.23 19.17 -21.61
CA GLN A 210 15.31 20.17 -21.58
C GLN A 210 15.10 21.15 -20.43
N THR A 211 16.18 21.49 -19.74
CA THR A 211 16.21 22.43 -18.64
C THR A 211 17.43 23.35 -18.75
N VAL A 212 17.36 24.55 -18.15
CA VAL A 212 18.50 25.49 -18.10
C VAL A 212 19.65 24.94 -17.26
N LYS A 213 19.35 24.15 -16.23
CA LYS A 213 20.33 23.52 -15.34
C LYS A 213 20.24 22.01 -15.48
N ASP A 214 21.38 21.32 -15.48
CA ASP A 214 21.40 19.86 -15.51
C ASP A 214 20.72 19.27 -14.27
N TYR A 215 20.02 18.17 -14.51
CA TYR A 215 19.42 17.32 -13.47
C TYR A 215 20.15 15.98 -13.36
N ASP A 216 20.07 15.38 -12.16
CA ASP A 216 20.66 14.06 -11.89
C ASP A 216 19.62 12.92 -12.05
N ALA A 217 18.33 13.23 -11.89
CA ALA A 217 17.21 12.31 -12.03
C ALA A 217 15.93 13.03 -12.46
N VAL A 218 14.98 12.28 -13.01
CA VAL A 218 13.63 12.76 -13.35
C VAL A 218 12.63 12.04 -12.44
N TYR A 219 11.84 12.81 -11.67
CA TYR A 219 10.70 12.26 -10.93
C TYR A 219 9.42 12.47 -11.72
N VAL A 220 8.65 11.39 -11.94
CA VAL A 220 7.39 11.44 -12.66
C VAL A 220 6.24 11.15 -11.71
N ALA A 221 5.28 12.09 -11.65
CA ALA A 221 4.04 11.98 -10.89
C ALA A 221 2.86 11.82 -11.87
N ASP A 222 2.46 10.57 -12.11
CA ASP A 222 1.37 10.18 -13.00
C ASP A 222 0.71 8.91 -12.43
N LYS A 223 -0.32 9.11 -11.60
CA LYS A 223 -0.99 8.02 -10.87
C LYS A 223 -1.64 7.00 -11.78
N SER A 224 -2.21 7.49 -12.88
CA SER A 224 -2.93 6.67 -13.86
C SER A 224 -2.02 6.02 -14.90
N LYS A 225 -0.72 6.35 -14.92
CA LYS A 225 0.26 5.94 -15.94
C LYS A 225 -0.17 6.33 -17.36
N ASP A 226 -0.72 7.53 -17.52
CA ASP A 226 -1.20 8.03 -18.82
C ASP A 226 -0.05 8.39 -19.75
N PHE A 227 1.09 8.90 -19.20
CA PHE A 227 2.28 9.29 -19.95
C PHE A 227 3.58 8.77 -19.34
N ALA A 228 3.59 8.37 -18.08
CA ALA A 228 4.80 8.04 -17.34
C ALA A 228 5.68 7.01 -18.04
N GLU A 229 5.07 5.98 -18.63
CA GLU A 229 5.79 4.87 -19.25
C GLU A 229 6.55 5.27 -20.54
N PHE A 230 6.23 6.42 -21.14
CA PHE A 230 6.92 6.94 -22.30
C PHE A 230 8.15 7.79 -21.95
N ILE A 231 8.28 8.23 -20.68
CA ILE A 231 9.40 9.08 -20.24
C ILE A 231 10.75 8.33 -20.17
N PRO A 232 10.83 7.10 -19.58
CA PRO A 232 12.08 6.36 -19.55
C PRO A 232 12.69 6.19 -20.95
N PHE A 233 14.02 6.34 -21.05
CA PHE A 233 14.83 6.25 -22.26
C PHE A 233 14.61 7.35 -23.32
N ASN A 234 13.66 8.28 -23.09
CA ASN A 234 13.39 9.38 -24.02
C ASN A 234 13.76 10.75 -23.44
N THR A 235 14.33 10.84 -22.24
CA THR A 235 14.74 12.11 -21.63
C THR A 235 15.94 12.73 -22.37
N TYR A 236 15.99 14.10 -22.40
CA TYR A 236 17.11 14.82 -23.02
C TYR A 236 18.47 14.43 -22.45
N LEU A 237 18.60 14.39 -21.13
CA LEU A 237 19.78 13.83 -20.48
C LEU A 237 19.54 12.35 -20.14
N PRO A 238 20.52 11.46 -20.34
CA PRO A 238 20.40 10.03 -20.00
C PRO A 238 20.51 9.84 -18.49
N ARG A 239 19.46 10.20 -17.79
CA ARG A 239 19.34 10.16 -16.32
C ARG A 239 18.26 9.18 -15.87
N PRO A 240 18.37 8.61 -14.67
CA PRO A 240 17.33 7.74 -14.11
C PRO A 240 15.98 8.46 -14.06
N VAL A 241 14.93 7.73 -14.48
CA VAL A 241 13.53 8.12 -14.28
C VAL A 241 13.02 7.33 -13.09
N ILE A 242 12.37 8.01 -12.17
CA ILE A 242 11.83 7.43 -10.94
C ILE A 242 10.41 7.93 -10.69
N GLY A 243 9.65 7.27 -9.85
CA GLY A 243 8.30 7.69 -9.46
C GLY A 243 7.24 6.74 -9.98
N SER A 244 6.38 7.20 -10.88
CA SER A 244 5.31 6.39 -11.47
C SER A 244 5.77 5.45 -12.58
N ALA A 245 7.00 5.62 -13.08
CA ALA A 245 7.66 4.75 -14.04
C ALA A 245 9.17 4.73 -13.83
N GLY A 246 9.85 3.81 -14.50
CA GLY A 246 11.29 3.59 -14.35
C GLY A 246 11.61 2.88 -13.05
N LEU A 247 12.17 3.56 -12.06
CA LEU A 247 12.38 3.03 -10.71
C LEU A 247 11.19 3.39 -9.83
N GLU A 248 10.39 2.40 -9.45
CA GLU A 248 9.20 2.56 -8.61
C GLU A 248 9.46 2.06 -7.19
N ALA A 249 8.86 2.72 -6.18
CA ALA A 249 8.86 2.26 -4.80
C ALA A 249 7.56 1.51 -4.50
N LEU A 250 7.65 0.19 -4.27
CA LEU A 250 6.50 -0.68 -4.12
C LEU A 250 6.58 -1.55 -2.86
N ALA A 251 5.44 -1.82 -2.25
CA ALA A 251 5.34 -2.81 -1.18
C ALA A 251 5.54 -4.23 -1.70
N TRP A 252 5.17 -4.52 -2.94
CA TRP A 252 5.31 -5.83 -3.57
C TRP A 252 5.56 -5.73 -5.06
N HIS A 253 6.45 -6.60 -5.55
CA HIS A 253 6.69 -6.83 -6.96
C HIS A 253 7.25 -8.24 -7.16
N GLY A 254 6.96 -8.87 -8.31
CA GLY A 254 7.37 -10.25 -8.62
C GLY A 254 8.90 -10.48 -8.65
N VAL A 255 9.69 -9.43 -8.78
CA VAL A 255 11.17 -9.51 -8.75
C VAL A 255 11.75 -9.65 -7.34
N ILE A 256 10.91 -9.64 -6.30
CA ILE A 256 11.34 -9.84 -4.91
C ILE A 256 11.37 -11.35 -4.64
N GLU A 257 12.57 -11.92 -4.54
CA GLU A 257 12.75 -13.36 -4.34
C GLU A 257 13.15 -13.71 -2.90
N GLN A 258 13.61 -12.73 -2.13
CA GLN A 258 14.18 -12.91 -0.80
C GLN A 258 13.08 -13.17 0.25
N TRP A 259 13.51 -13.72 1.41
CA TRP A 259 12.67 -13.91 2.63
C TRP A 259 11.40 -14.73 2.40
N GLY A 260 11.41 -15.66 1.45
CA GLY A 260 10.23 -16.47 1.11
C GLY A 260 9.24 -15.78 0.18
N ALA A 261 9.58 -14.62 -0.38
CA ALA A 261 8.71 -13.89 -1.30
C ALA A 261 8.45 -14.68 -2.60
N ALA A 262 9.46 -15.39 -3.12
CA ALA A 262 9.29 -16.24 -4.29
C ALA A 262 8.21 -17.32 -4.07
N GLN A 263 8.17 -17.96 -2.89
CA GLN A 263 7.15 -18.97 -2.58
C GLN A 263 5.75 -18.34 -2.47
N LEU A 264 5.63 -17.14 -1.89
CA LEU A 264 4.34 -16.43 -1.87
C LEU A 264 3.89 -16.08 -3.29
N GLN A 265 4.80 -15.57 -4.12
CA GLN A 265 4.52 -15.23 -5.51
C GLN A 265 4.06 -16.46 -6.31
N THR A 266 4.73 -17.62 -6.15
CA THR A 266 4.37 -18.87 -6.81
C THR A 266 2.94 -19.30 -6.43
N ARG A 267 2.63 -19.38 -5.11
CA ARG A 267 1.28 -19.74 -4.64
C ARG A 267 0.21 -18.77 -5.13
N PHE A 268 0.55 -17.47 -5.21
CA PHE A 268 -0.38 -16.48 -5.74
C PHE A 268 -0.61 -16.71 -7.24
N THR A 269 0.46 -16.93 -8.02
CA THR A 269 0.35 -17.15 -9.46
C THR A 269 -0.44 -18.43 -9.78
N GLU A 270 -0.22 -19.51 -9.03
CA GLU A 270 -1.01 -20.76 -9.16
C GLU A 270 -2.51 -20.55 -8.90
N MET A 271 -2.87 -19.66 -7.97
CA MET A 271 -4.28 -19.38 -7.63
C MET A 271 -4.92 -18.36 -8.57
N ALA A 272 -4.16 -17.37 -9.05
CA ALA A 272 -4.68 -16.16 -9.69
C ALA A 272 -4.40 -16.08 -11.20
N ASP A 273 -3.54 -16.96 -11.74
CA ASP A 273 -3.03 -16.95 -13.12
C ASP A 273 -2.39 -15.60 -13.54
N ARG A 274 -1.80 -14.90 -12.57
CA ARG A 274 -1.07 -13.65 -12.76
C ARG A 274 -0.12 -13.38 -11.60
N GLN A 275 0.78 -12.42 -11.77
CA GLN A 275 1.62 -11.96 -10.68
C GLN A 275 0.83 -11.16 -9.64
N MET A 276 1.24 -11.29 -8.37
CA MET A 276 0.76 -10.49 -7.26
C MET A 276 1.22 -9.04 -7.43
N ASN A 277 0.31 -8.09 -7.31
CA ASN A 277 0.62 -6.67 -7.28
C ASN A 277 0.58 -6.11 -5.85
N GLU A 278 0.94 -4.83 -5.70
CA GLU A 278 0.99 -4.15 -4.40
C GLU A 278 -0.34 -4.17 -3.65
N GLN A 279 -1.46 -4.05 -4.36
CA GLN A 279 -2.79 -4.06 -3.74
C GLN A 279 -3.19 -5.47 -3.28
N ASP A 280 -2.84 -6.51 -4.06
CA ASP A 280 -3.01 -7.90 -3.61
C ASP A 280 -2.23 -8.14 -2.32
N PHE A 281 -1.00 -7.63 -2.25
CA PHE A 281 -0.20 -7.74 -1.04
C PHE A 281 -0.80 -6.98 0.13
N ALA A 282 -1.40 -5.80 -0.09
CA ALA A 282 -2.11 -5.07 0.96
C ALA A 282 -3.32 -5.85 1.50
N GLY A 283 -4.11 -6.49 0.62
CA GLY A 283 -5.20 -7.39 1.00
C GLY A 283 -4.71 -8.61 1.77
N TYR A 284 -3.59 -9.20 1.33
CA TYR A 284 -2.91 -10.29 2.04
C TYR A 284 -2.51 -9.88 3.45
N LEU A 285 -1.87 -8.71 3.61
CA LEU A 285 -1.43 -8.20 4.90
C LEU A 285 -2.59 -7.90 5.86
N ALA A 286 -3.73 -7.40 5.34
CA ALA A 286 -4.92 -7.13 6.14
C ALA A 286 -5.43 -8.42 6.81
N VAL A 287 -5.64 -9.48 6.03
CA VAL A 287 -6.06 -10.79 6.57
C VAL A 287 -5.01 -11.38 7.52
N ARG A 288 -3.72 -11.31 7.13
CA ARG A 288 -2.64 -11.83 7.98
C ARG A 288 -2.54 -11.09 9.32
N SER A 289 -2.88 -9.79 9.35
CA SER A 289 -2.92 -9.03 10.62
C SER A 289 -4.01 -9.54 11.54
N VAL A 290 -5.19 -9.83 11.01
CA VAL A 290 -6.30 -10.45 11.76
C VAL A 290 -5.90 -11.83 12.28
N ALA A 291 -5.36 -12.68 11.40
CA ALA A 291 -4.98 -14.04 11.75
C ALA A 291 -3.86 -14.06 12.81
N GLN A 292 -2.86 -13.20 12.68
CA GLN A 292 -1.77 -13.06 13.65
C GLN A 292 -2.30 -12.68 15.04
N ALA A 293 -3.23 -11.72 15.10
CA ALA A 293 -3.85 -11.30 16.36
C ALA A 293 -4.69 -12.43 16.99
N ALA A 294 -5.50 -13.11 16.18
CA ALA A 294 -6.33 -14.23 16.63
C ALA A 294 -5.48 -15.41 17.12
N HIS A 295 -4.42 -15.76 16.38
CA HIS A 295 -3.48 -16.81 16.79
C HIS A 295 -2.78 -16.49 18.11
N LYS A 296 -2.39 -15.22 18.30
CA LYS A 296 -1.67 -14.80 19.52
C LYS A 296 -2.58 -14.75 20.74
N LEU A 297 -3.82 -14.28 20.57
CA LEU A 297 -4.74 -14.04 21.69
C LEU A 297 -5.66 -15.24 21.98
N HIS A 298 -5.80 -16.17 21.03
CA HIS A 298 -6.74 -17.30 21.08
C HIS A 298 -8.19 -16.87 21.39
N LEU A 299 -8.66 -15.79 20.72
CA LEU A 299 -9.99 -15.25 20.88
C LEU A 299 -10.49 -14.52 19.61
N ASN A 300 -11.80 -14.20 19.60
CA ASN A 300 -12.46 -13.46 18.50
C ASN A 300 -13.12 -12.13 18.97
N ASP A 301 -12.79 -11.66 20.15
CA ASP A 301 -13.26 -10.36 20.67
C ASP A 301 -12.60 -9.22 19.87
N ILE A 302 -13.43 -8.47 19.15
CA ILE A 302 -12.98 -7.43 18.23
C ILE A 302 -12.19 -6.32 18.93
N ASN A 303 -12.63 -5.87 20.09
CA ASN A 303 -11.94 -4.80 20.82
C ASN A 303 -10.54 -5.24 21.27
N LYS A 304 -10.40 -6.50 21.70
CA LYS A 304 -9.10 -7.07 22.07
C LYS A 304 -8.21 -7.25 20.85
N LEU A 305 -8.76 -7.67 19.70
CA LEU A 305 -8.01 -7.77 18.44
C LEU A 305 -7.51 -6.39 18.00
N VAL A 306 -8.38 -5.38 17.97
CA VAL A 306 -8.02 -3.98 17.63
C VAL A 306 -6.90 -3.47 18.54
N ASN A 307 -7.10 -3.61 19.87
CA ASN A 307 -6.12 -3.13 20.85
C ASN A 307 -4.76 -3.84 20.70
N TYR A 308 -4.76 -5.13 20.40
CA TYR A 308 -3.51 -5.86 20.16
C TYR A 308 -2.81 -5.43 18.89
N ILE A 309 -3.54 -5.29 17.76
CA ILE A 309 -2.99 -4.84 16.47
C ILE A 309 -2.39 -3.42 16.61
N ASP A 310 -3.02 -2.56 17.40
CA ASP A 310 -2.55 -1.18 17.65
C ASP A 310 -1.41 -1.10 18.67
N SER A 311 -1.11 -2.19 19.36
CA SER A 311 -0.12 -2.19 20.43
C SER A 311 1.31 -2.34 19.90
N LYS A 312 2.29 -1.96 20.74
CA LYS A 312 3.73 -2.18 20.49
C LYS A 312 4.11 -3.67 20.47
N ASN A 313 3.25 -4.55 20.98
CA ASN A 313 3.48 -6.00 21.03
C ASN A 313 3.05 -6.71 19.75
N PHE A 314 2.36 -6.00 18.85
CA PHE A 314 1.99 -6.56 17.55
C PHE A 314 3.20 -6.65 16.63
N ASP A 315 3.44 -7.85 16.12
CA ASP A 315 4.42 -8.09 15.07
C ASP A 315 3.83 -8.98 13.98
N LEU A 316 4.07 -8.63 12.73
CA LEU A 316 3.61 -9.35 11.57
C LEU A 316 4.80 -9.81 10.73
N ALA A 317 4.95 -11.12 10.56
CA ALA A 317 5.86 -11.69 9.57
C ALA A 317 5.21 -11.66 8.19
N ALA A 318 5.86 -11.00 7.21
CA ALA A 318 5.24 -10.71 5.92
C ALA A 318 6.26 -10.69 4.75
N TYR A 319 7.15 -11.65 4.69
CA TYR A 319 8.10 -11.80 3.56
C TYR A 319 8.93 -10.53 3.26
N LYS A 320 9.31 -9.79 4.31
CA LYS A 320 10.07 -8.53 4.21
C LYS A 320 11.43 -8.58 4.90
N GLY A 321 11.85 -9.76 5.38
CA GLY A 321 13.08 -9.93 6.12
C GLY A 321 13.05 -9.34 7.54
N ARG A 322 11.92 -8.74 7.94
CA ARG A 322 11.73 -8.14 9.27
C ARG A 322 10.26 -8.10 9.67
N LYS A 323 10.03 -7.96 10.97
CA LYS A 323 8.69 -7.83 11.54
C LYS A 323 8.10 -6.47 11.22
N LEU A 324 6.82 -6.46 10.88
CA LEU A 324 6.04 -5.27 10.60
C LEU A 324 5.13 -4.94 11.78
N SER A 325 4.82 -3.66 11.98
CA SER A 325 3.92 -3.17 13.04
C SER A 325 3.17 -1.93 12.57
N PHE A 326 2.05 -1.62 13.20
CA PHE A 326 1.32 -0.40 12.88
C PHE A 326 1.84 0.81 13.69
N ARG A 327 1.75 1.99 13.09
CA ARG A 327 1.98 3.27 13.77
C ARG A 327 0.76 3.63 14.61
N SER A 328 0.94 3.93 15.88
CA SER A 328 -0.18 4.28 16.75
C SER A 328 -0.86 5.60 16.36
N TRP A 329 -0.09 6.58 15.82
CA TRP A 329 -0.61 7.90 15.45
C TRP A 329 -1.34 7.95 14.10
N SER A 330 -1.05 7.05 13.16
CA SER A 330 -1.62 7.10 11.81
C SER A 330 -2.21 5.78 11.34
N LYS A 331 -2.15 4.72 12.16
CA LYS A 331 -2.58 3.36 11.83
C LYS A 331 -1.94 2.80 10.53
N GLN A 332 -0.86 3.42 10.06
CA GLN A 332 -0.11 2.96 8.87
C GLN A 332 0.81 1.80 9.24
N LEU A 333 0.76 0.73 8.48
CA LEU A 333 1.69 -0.39 8.61
C LEU A 333 3.11 0.06 8.20
N ARG A 334 4.07 -0.10 9.13
CA ARG A 334 5.49 0.08 8.86
C ARG A 334 5.99 -1.05 8.01
N MET A 335 6.59 -0.76 6.88
CA MET A 335 7.20 -1.78 6.02
C MET A 335 8.34 -1.22 5.20
N PRO A 336 9.37 -2.01 4.88
CA PRO A 336 10.34 -1.61 3.88
C PRO A 336 9.70 -1.64 2.49
N LEU A 337 10.11 -0.71 1.63
CA LEU A 337 9.67 -0.62 0.25
C LEU A 337 10.79 -1.06 -0.68
N ALA A 338 10.46 -1.93 -1.61
CA ALA A 338 11.36 -2.34 -2.67
C ALA A 338 11.43 -1.24 -3.73
N LEU A 339 12.62 -0.90 -4.16
CA LEU A 339 12.88 -0.04 -5.32
C LEU A 339 13.12 -0.95 -6.51
N VAL A 340 12.15 -0.98 -7.40
CA VAL A 340 12.10 -1.96 -8.48
C VAL A 340 12.07 -1.30 -9.84
N HIS A 341 12.74 -1.93 -10.78
CA HIS A 341 12.53 -1.80 -12.21
C HIS A 341 11.68 -3.00 -12.68
N PRO A 342 10.96 -2.97 -13.79
CA PRO A 342 10.09 -4.08 -14.22
C PRO A 342 10.72 -5.48 -14.18
N HIS A 343 12.03 -5.60 -14.29
CA HIS A 343 12.76 -6.89 -14.33
C HIS A 343 13.82 -7.04 -13.23
N ALA A 344 13.95 -6.08 -12.29
CA ALA A 344 15.01 -6.13 -11.30
C ALA A 344 14.63 -5.45 -9.99
N LEU A 345 15.05 -6.06 -8.88
CA LEU A 345 15.14 -5.39 -7.59
C LEU A 345 16.44 -4.58 -7.54
N VAL A 346 16.34 -3.25 -7.52
CA VAL A 346 17.49 -2.35 -7.53
C VAL A 346 18.00 -2.10 -6.10
N SER A 347 17.09 -1.87 -5.16
CA SER A 347 17.40 -1.59 -3.76
C SER A 347 16.16 -1.78 -2.89
N GLN A 348 16.32 -1.58 -1.58
CA GLN A 348 15.22 -1.56 -0.63
C GLN A 348 15.41 -0.39 0.33
N SER A 349 14.35 0.40 0.56
CA SER A 349 14.34 1.46 1.58
C SER A 349 13.60 1.01 2.84
N PRO A 350 14.05 1.43 4.04
CA PRO A 350 15.05 2.47 4.30
C PRO A 350 16.46 2.13 3.79
N GLN A 351 17.14 3.14 3.21
CA GLN A 351 18.49 2.96 2.73
C GLN A 351 19.49 2.85 3.90
N PRO A 352 20.67 2.22 3.70
CA PRO A 352 21.70 2.15 4.73
C PRO A 352 22.06 3.55 5.27
N GLY A 353 22.21 3.66 6.59
CA GLY A 353 22.52 4.94 7.25
C GLY A 353 21.33 5.83 7.58
N MET A 354 20.11 5.46 7.21
CA MET A 354 18.91 6.14 7.67
C MET A 354 18.59 5.72 9.10
N LEU A 355 18.79 6.66 10.05
CA LEU A 355 18.60 6.43 11.48
C LEU A 355 17.31 7.05 12.00
N HIS A 356 16.68 6.38 12.94
CA HIS A 356 15.51 6.87 13.66
C HIS A 356 15.52 6.33 15.10
N PRO A 357 15.07 7.10 16.12
CA PRO A 357 15.12 6.67 17.53
C PRO A 357 14.36 5.38 17.85
N LEU A 358 13.23 5.11 17.15
CA LEU A 358 12.41 3.92 17.40
C LEU A 358 12.72 2.79 16.41
N THR A 359 12.61 3.09 15.13
CA THR A 359 12.87 2.14 14.04
C THR A 359 13.14 2.91 12.74
N ASP A 360 14.11 2.45 11.97
CA ASP A 360 14.43 3.03 10.66
C ASP A 360 13.22 3.04 9.69
N LEU A 361 12.23 2.15 9.89
CA LEU A 361 10.99 2.16 9.12
C LEU A 361 10.17 3.45 9.29
N ASP A 362 10.36 4.19 10.38
CA ASP A 362 9.73 5.49 10.60
C ASP A 362 10.45 6.64 9.86
N THR A 363 11.55 6.34 9.16
CA THR A 363 12.12 7.26 8.18
C THR A 363 11.35 7.32 6.87
N LEU A 364 10.36 6.45 6.65
CA LEU A 364 9.48 6.43 5.48
C LEU A 364 8.09 6.95 5.85
N GLY A 365 7.63 8.01 5.19
CA GLY A 365 6.33 8.65 5.46
C GLY A 365 6.38 9.65 6.60
N PHE A 366 5.20 10.10 7.05
CA PHE A 366 5.08 11.04 8.16
C PHE A 366 5.45 10.39 9.49
N ASP A 367 6.44 10.94 10.17
CA ASP A 367 6.80 10.55 11.52
C ASP A 367 5.80 11.12 12.55
N ALA A 368 5.85 10.60 13.79
CA ALA A 368 4.99 11.07 14.88
C ALA A 368 5.13 12.59 15.14
N GLN A 369 6.35 13.15 14.97
CA GLN A 369 6.60 14.58 15.15
C GLN A 369 6.03 15.44 14.01
N GLU A 370 5.95 14.89 12.80
CA GLU A 370 5.40 15.56 11.61
C GLU A 370 3.89 15.40 11.51
N SER A 371 3.34 14.40 12.19
CA SER A 371 1.92 14.05 12.12
C SER A 371 1.06 15.09 12.83
N GLN A 372 -0.04 15.45 12.20
CA GLN A 372 -1.10 16.26 12.81
C GLN A 372 -2.09 15.39 13.62
N CYS A 373 -1.97 14.06 13.53
CA CYS A 373 -2.75 13.10 14.30
C CYS A 373 -2.16 12.94 15.69
N LYS A 374 -2.90 13.37 16.70
CA LYS A 374 -2.54 13.31 18.13
C LYS A 374 -3.46 12.35 18.87
#